data_f4b5aeab2d2ce8d5414809bbe0c0aa52
#
_entry.id   f4b5aeab2d2ce8d5414809bbe0c0aa52
#
_cell.length_a   1.000
_cell.length_b   1.000
_cell.length_c   1.000
_cell.angle_alpha   90.00
_cell.angle_beta   90.00
_cell.angle_gamma   90.00
#
_symmetry.space_group_name_H-M   'P 1'
#
loop_
_entity.id
_entity.type
_entity.pdbx_description
1 polymer ?
#
loop_
_entity_poly.entity_id
_entity_poly.type
_entity_poly.pdbx_seq_one_letter_code
_entity_poly.pdbx_strand_id
1 'polypeptide(L)'
;MIENSKLSHYKIKKIIQCFCVDIPASKTALLLNLNRNTINYWYMLFRETIYDHQTDLRAKFVGSIEVDESYFGAKRQRGFHGKLKRGRGTLKQPVFGIFERNGRVYTEIVPDCKMKTLQEVIIGKVSLESVIYSDGWRGYNGLVDVGYSKHFRVNHGANEFARGQCHINGIESFWSFCKRRLAKFNGISKEYFDYHLKETEWHWMREPNELATELWNLIR
;
A
#
# COMPACT_ATOMS: atom_id res chain seq x y z
N MET A 1 -5.37 23.99 -7.46
CA MET A 1 -5.16 23.11 -8.66
C MET A 1 -6.32 23.14 -9.66
N ILE A 2 -7.55 23.32 -9.21
CA ILE A 2 -8.76 23.28 -10.08
C ILE A 2 -9.00 24.60 -10.83
N GLU A 3 -8.53 25.73 -10.32
CA GLU A 3 -8.85 27.09 -10.79
C GLU A 3 -8.51 27.34 -12.27
N ASN A 4 -7.53 26.64 -12.82
CA ASN A 4 -7.12 26.78 -14.22
C ASN A 4 -7.61 25.63 -15.13
N SER A 5 -8.55 24.79 -14.63
CA SER A 5 -9.06 23.68 -15.40
C SER A 5 -10.09 24.11 -16.44
N LYS A 6 -9.98 23.55 -17.66
CA LYS A 6 -11.00 23.70 -18.70
C LYS A 6 -12.27 22.85 -18.43
N LEU A 7 -12.22 21.94 -17.44
CA LEU A 7 -13.37 21.12 -17.04
C LEU A 7 -14.18 21.82 -15.96
N SER A 8 -15.50 21.73 -16.05
CA SER A 8 -16.38 22.21 -14.99
C SER A 8 -16.19 21.39 -13.69
N HIS A 9 -16.42 22.00 -12.56
CA HIS A 9 -16.39 21.35 -11.24
C HIS A 9 -17.29 20.11 -11.19
N TYR A 10 -18.43 20.12 -11.88
CA TYR A 10 -19.31 18.97 -12.01
C TYR A 10 -18.61 17.79 -12.68
N LYS A 11 -17.93 18.01 -13.80
CA LYS A 11 -17.20 16.95 -14.51
C LYS A 11 -16.03 16.43 -13.69
N ILE A 12 -15.29 17.29 -12.99
CA ILE A 12 -14.19 16.89 -12.11
C ILE A 12 -14.72 15.99 -10.98
N LYS A 13 -15.84 16.36 -10.32
CA LYS A 13 -16.47 15.52 -9.30
C LYS A 13 -16.87 14.15 -9.84
N LYS A 14 -17.36 14.07 -11.08
CA LYS A 14 -17.66 12.78 -11.72
C LYS A 14 -16.41 11.93 -11.99
N ILE A 15 -15.29 12.55 -12.36
CA ILE A 15 -14.01 11.87 -12.52
C ILE A 15 -13.52 11.33 -11.16
N ILE A 16 -13.62 12.12 -10.09
CA ILE A 16 -13.31 11.69 -8.72
C ILE A 16 -14.17 10.49 -8.30
N GLN A 17 -15.48 10.54 -8.51
CA GLN A 17 -16.37 9.42 -8.21
C GLN A 17 -15.94 8.13 -8.91
N CYS A 18 -15.62 8.22 -10.21
CA CYS A 18 -15.11 7.07 -10.96
C CYS A 18 -13.77 6.55 -10.43
N PHE A 19 -12.88 7.45 -10.02
CA PHE A 19 -11.59 7.11 -9.43
C PHE A 19 -11.76 6.38 -8.09
N CYS A 20 -12.59 6.91 -7.20
CA CYS A 20 -12.84 6.36 -5.86
C CYS A 20 -13.54 5.00 -5.88
N VAL A 21 -14.30 4.66 -6.94
CA VAL A 21 -14.86 3.32 -7.15
C VAL A 21 -13.99 2.45 -8.06
N ASP A 22 -12.73 2.85 -8.25
CA ASP A 22 -11.72 2.05 -8.96
C ASP A 22 -12.01 1.76 -10.44
N ILE A 23 -12.81 2.61 -11.12
CA ILE A 23 -13.06 2.46 -12.57
C ILE A 23 -11.80 2.84 -13.35
N PRO A 24 -11.31 1.98 -14.27
CA PRO A 24 -10.16 2.29 -15.11
C PRO A 24 -10.36 3.54 -15.97
N ALA A 25 -9.31 4.32 -16.20
CA ALA A 25 -9.37 5.58 -16.97
C ALA A 25 -9.99 5.42 -18.38
N SER A 26 -9.75 4.29 -19.05
CA SER A 26 -10.37 3.99 -20.35
C SER A 26 -11.89 3.88 -20.28
N LYS A 27 -12.43 3.24 -19.24
CA LYS A 27 -13.89 3.12 -19.03
C LYS A 27 -14.49 4.45 -18.57
N THR A 28 -13.81 5.19 -17.69
CA THR A 28 -14.23 6.52 -17.25
C THR A 28 -14.32 7.49 -18.42
N ALA A 29 -13.36 7.45 -19.35
CA ALA A 29 -13.37 8.26 -20.56
C ALA A 29 -14.63 8.01 -21.41
N LEU A 30 -15.01 6.76 -21.58
CA LEU A 30 -16.26 6.38 -22.28
C LEU A 30 -17.50 6.86 -21.52
N LEU A 31 -17.57 6.61 -20.22
CA LEU A 31 -18.74 6.97 -19.39
C LEU A 31 -19.00 8.49 -19.36
N LEU A 32 -17.94 9.30 -19.33
CA LEU A 32 -18.06 10.75 -19.21
C LEU A 32 -17.97 11.48 -20.55
N ASN A 33 -17.79 10.76 -21.65
CA ASN A 33 -17.53 11.31 -22.99
C ASN A 33 -16.37 12.33 -22.96
N LEU A 34 -15.21 11.88 -22.44
CA LEU A 34 -14.00 12.67 -22.34
C LEU A 34 -12.82 11.95 -23.00
N ASN A 35 -11.80 12.70 -23.39
CA ASN A 35 -10.57 12.11 -23.90
C ASN A 35 -9.86 11.30 -22.81
N ARG A 36 -9.39 10.09 -23.16
CA ARG A 36 -8.66 9.21 -22.25
C ARG A 36 -7.42 9.88 -21.64
N ASN A 37 -6.69 10.68 -22.42
CA ASN A 37 -5.52 11.39 -21.91
C ASN A 37 -5.89 12.41 -20.85
N THR A 38 -7.06 13.07 -20.96
CA THR A 38 -7.60 13.96 -19.94
C THR A 38 -7.87 13.17 -18.64
N ILE A 39 -8.48 12.00 -18.73
CA ILE A 39 -8.74 11.17 -17.56
C ILE A 39 -7.42 10.65 -16.94
N ASN A 40 -6.46 10.22 -17.76
CA ASN A 40 -5.15 9.80 -17.27
C ASN A 40 -4.43 10.92 -16.52
N TYR A 41 -4.48 12.15 -17.04
CA TYR A 41 -3.93 13.33 -16.36
C TYR A 41 -4.58 13.55 -14.98
N TRP A 42 -5.91 13.55 -14.89
CA TRP A 42 -6.61 13.71 -13.63
C TRP A 42 -6.32 12.57 -12.64
N TYR A 43 -6.28 11.34 -13.12
CA TYR A 43 -5.96 10.18 -12.28
C TYR A 43 -4.53 10.24 -11.75
N MET A 44 -3.58 10.75 -12.54
CA MET A 44 -2.21 10.94 -12.05
C MET A 44 -2.15 12.06 -11.01
N LEU A 45 -2.79 13.20 -11.27
CA LEU A 45 -2.89 14.31 -10.32
C LEU A 45 -3.50 13.85 -8.98
N PHE A 46 -4.55 13.01 -9.01
CA PHE A 46 -5.15 12.46 -7.79
C PHE A 46 -4.16 11.58 -7.03
N ARG A 47 -3.39 10.75 -7.73
CA ARG A 47 -2.36 9.91 -7.11
C ARG A 47 -1.25 10.72 -6.48
N GLU A 48 -0.77 11.74 -7.15
CA GLU A 48 0.22 12.67 -6.62
C GLU A 48 -0.29 13.35 -5.34
N THR A 49 -1.51 13.87 -5.37
CA THR A 49 -2.14 14.48 -4.19
C THR A 49 -2.30 13.52 -3.04
N ILE A 50 -2.75 12.29 -3.31
CA ILE A 50 -2.87 11.22 -2.29
C ILE A 50 -1.51 10.83 -1.75
N TYR A 51 -0.50 10.72 -2.61
CA TYR A 51 0.87 10.39 -2.22
C TYR A 51 1.42 11.41 -1.24
N ASP A 52 1.31 12.70 -1.56
CA ASP A 52 1.75 13.80 -0.69
C ASP A 52 1.01 13.75 0.65
N HIS A 53 -0.31 13.62 0.61
CA HIS A 53 -1.14 13.52 1.81
C HIS A 53 -0.75 12.33 2.70
N GLN A 54 -0.54 11.14 2.13
CA GLN A 54 -0.17 9.93 2.88
C GLN A 54 1.26 9.98 3.42
N THR A 55 2.19 10.63 2.72
CA THR A 55 3.58 10.77 3.18
C THR A 55 3.74 11.81 4.27
N ASP A 56 2.89 12.85 4.29
CA ASP A 56 2.88 13.90 5.32
C ASP A 56 2.30 13.42 6.66
N LEU A 57 1.67 12.26 6.72
CA LEU A 57 1.17 11.68 7.96
C LEU A 57 2.32 11.29 8.90
N ARG A 58 2.68 12.22 9.81
CA ARG A 58 3.82 12.08 10.73
C ARG A 58 3.52 11.25 11.98
N ALA A 59 2.25 10.97 12.26
CA ALA A 59 1.84 10.24 13.44
C ALA A 59 2.36 8.79 13.39
N LYS A 60 3.15 8.41 14.39
CA LYS A 60 3.61 7.03 14.54
C LYS A 60 2.43 6.07 14.72
N PHE A 61 2.62 4.84 14.30
CA PHE A 61 1.74 3.73 14.55
C PHE A 61 1.85 3.32 16.03
N VAL A 62 0.70 3.05 16.69
CA VAL A 62 0.66 2.74 18.13
C VAL A 62 -0.21 1.51 18.40
N GLY A 63 0.01 0.85 19.53
CA GLY A 63 -0.81 -0.29 19.97
C GLY A 63 -0.38 -1.62 19.36
N SER A 64 -1.31 -2.39 18.79
CA SER A 64 -1.03 -3.71 18.19
C SER A 64 -0.71 -3.57 16.71
N ILE A 65 0.53 -3.83 16.34
CA ILE A 65 1.08 -3.60 15.00
C ILE A 65 1.46 -4.91 14.35
N GLU A 66 0.90 -5.19 13.20
CA GLU A 66 1.28 -6.32 12.35
C GLU A 66 2.28 -5.84 11.29
N VAL A 67 3.35 -6.59 11.08
CA VAL A 67 4.36 -6.30 10.05
C VAL A 67 4.61 -7.54 9.18
N ASP A 68 4.72 -7.31 7.88
CA ASP A 68 4.98 -8.36 6.90
C ASP A 68 5.55 -7.75 5.61
N GLU A 69 6.20 -8.58 4.79
CA GLU A 69 6.63 -8.18 3.46
C GLU A 69 5.86 -8.89 2.35
N SER A 70 5.63 -8.17 1.25
CA SER A 70 5.03 -8.72 0.04
C SER A 70 5.83 -8.40 -1.20
N TYR A 71 5.73 -9.24 -2.24
CA TYR A 71 6.54 -9.16 -3.45
C TYR A 71 5.66 -8.87 -4.65
N PHE A 72 5.97 -7.77 -5.37
CA PHE A 72 5.20 -7.28 -6.52
C PHE A 72 5.99 -7.36 -7.81
N GLY A 73 5.28 -7.53 -8.92
CA GLY A 73 5.85 -7.63 -10.26
C GLY A 73 5.76 -9.02 -10.88
N ALA A 74 6.15 -9.12 -12.14
CA ALA A 74 6.10 -10.35 -12.90
C ALA A 74 7.08 -11.40 -12.35
N LYS A 75 6.70 -12.69 -12.46
CA LYS A 75 7.61 -13.81 -12.15
C LYS A 75 8.87 -13.76 -13.01
N ARG A 76 8.74 -13.38 -14.29
CA ARG A 76 9.83 -13.20 -15.24
C ARG A 76 9.79 -11.77 -15.77
N GLN A 77 10.89 -11.06 -15.67
CA GLN A 77 11.04 -9.75 -16.29
C GLN A 77 11.46 -9.91 -17.75
N ARG A 78 11.02 -8.99 -18.62
CA ARG A 78 11.40 -8.96 -20.03
C ARG A 78 12.92 -8.87 -20.16
N GLY A 79 13.52 -9.72 -20.99
CA GLY A 79 14.99 -9.79 -21.17
C GLY A 79 15.75 -10.62 -20.13
N PHE A 80 15.09 -11.19 -19.13
CA PHE A 80 15.74 -12.08 -18.17
C PHE A 80 15.73 -13.54 -18.67
N HIS A 81 16.91 -14.12 -18.85
CA HIS A 81 17.14 -15.49 -19.36
C HIS A 81 17.66 -16.47 -18.29
N GLY A 82 17.88 -16.01 -17.04
CA GLY A 82 18.39 -16.83 -15.95
C GLY A 82 17.35 -17.75 -15.29
N LYS A 83 17.80 -18.59 -14.35
CA LYS A 83 16.90 -19.42 -13.52
C LYS A 83 16.07 -18.53 -12.59
N LEU A 84 14.75 -18.75 -12.58
CA LEU A 84 13.84 -18.04 -11.68
C LEU A 84 14.01 -18.55 -10.24
N LYS A 85 14.34 -17.63 -9.34
CA LYS A 85 14.34 -17.90 -7.89
C LYS A 85 12.94 -17.67 -7.33
N ARG A 86 12.56 -18.46 -6.31
CA ARG A 86 11.32 -18.31 -5.54
C ARG A 86 11.60 -17.65 -4.19
N GLY A 87 10.57 -17.09 -3.58
CA GLY A 87 10.69 -16.44 -2.27
C GLY A 87 11.54 -15.17 -2.33
N ARG A 88 12.29 -14.89 -1.28
CA ARG A 88 13.07 -13.64 -1.07
C ARG A 88 14.23 -13.42 -2.06
N GLY A 89 14.58 -14.41 -2.86
CA GLY A 89 15.57 -14.27 -3.96
C GLY A 89 14.95 -13.97 -5.33
N THR A 90 13.67 -13.63 -5.40
CA THR A 90 12.95 -13.31 -6.64
C THR A 90 13.38 -11.94 -7.20
N LEU A 91 13.16 -11.73 -8.51
CA LEU A 91 13.34 -10.42 -9.19
C LEU A 91 12.18 -9.43 -8.92
N LYS A 92 11.20 -9.83 -8.12
CA LYS A 92 10.09 -8.96 -7.76
C LYS A 92 10.52 -7.86 -6.80
N GLN A 93 9.83 -6.74 -6.85
CA GLN A 93 10.01 -5.64 -5.93
C GLN A 93 9.47 -6.02 -4.55
N PRO A 94 10.30 -6.05 -3.49
CA PRO A 94 9.81 -6.21 -2.15
C PRO A 94 9.16 -4.90 -1.66
N VAL A 95 8.06 -5.05 -0.96
CA VAL A 95 7.33 -3.99 -0.28
C VAL A 95 7.12 -4.43 1.16
N PHE A 96 7.51 -3.59 2.09
CA PHE A 96 7.28 -3.78 3.50
C PHE A 96 5.98 -3.11 3.92
N GLY A 97 5.21 -3.75 4.80
CA GLY A 97 3.93 -3.24 5.28
C GLY A 97 3.86 -3.21 6.80
N ILE A 98 3.22 -2.18 7.31
CA ILE A 98 2.88 -1.97 8.72
C ILE A 98 1.36 -1.78 8.78
N PHE A 99 0.69 -2.59 9.58
CA PHE A 99 -0.75 -2.53 9.80
C PHE A 99 -1.06 -2.34 11.29
N GLU A 100 -1.76 -1.28 11.60
CA GLU A 100 -2.32 -1.04 12.93
C GLU A 100 -3.69 -1.72 13.01
N ARG A 101 -3.93 -2.54 14.03
CA ARG A 101 -5.18 -3.32 14.13
C ARG A 101 -6.46 -2.48 14.16
N ASN A 102 -6.35 -1.17 14.30
CA ASN A 102 -7.46 -0.23 14.14
C ASN A 102 -7.73 0.19 12.69
N GLY A 103 -7.07 -0.43 11.70
CA GLY A 103 -7.34 -0.28 10.28
C GLY A 103 -6.33 0.55 9.48
N ARG A 104 -5.45 1.32 10.11
CA ARG A 104 -4.43 2.13 9.42
C ARG A 104 -3.31 1.25 8.86
N VAL A 105 -2.91 1.50 7.63
CA VAL A 105 -1.83 0.77 6.95
C VAL A 105 -0.79 1.74 6.38
N TYR A 106 0.45 1.30 6.33
CA TYR A 106 1.56 1.97 5.66
C TYR A 106 2.39 0.96 4.89
N THR A 107 2.79 1.30 3.69
CA THR A 107 3.71 0.48 2.89
C THR A 107 4.93 1.27 2.46
N GLU A 108 6.04 0.57 2.30
CA GLU A 108 7.30 1.15 1.82
C GLU A 108 7.98 0.19 0.85
N ILE A 109 8.44 0.71 -0.29
CA ILE A 109 9.28 -0.02 -1.22
C ILE A 109 10.67 -0.12 -0.61
N VAL A 110 11.12 -1.34 -0.33
CA VAL A 110 12.41 -1.59 0.29
C VAL A 110 13.38 -2.24 -0.71
N PRO A 111 14.69 -1.97 -0.59
CA PRO A 111 15.67 -2.60 -1.47
C PRO A 111 15.83 -4.11 -1.20
N ASP A 112 15.67 -4.51 0.05
CA ASP A 112 15.73 -5.90 0.49
C ASP A 112 14.95 -6.11 1.80
N CYS A 113 14.79 -7.38 2.21
CA CYS A 113 14.12 -7.74 3.47
C CYS A 113 15.13 -8.15 4.54
N LYS A 114 16.31 -7.52 4.58
CA LYS A 114 17.27 -7.76 5.65
C LYS A 114 16.82 -7.10 6.95
N MET A 115 17.28 -7.66 8.06
CA MET A 115 16.95 -7.20 9.41
C MET A 115 17.17 -5.67 9.56
N LYS A 116 18.32 -5.15 9.15
CA LYS A 116 18.64 -3.72 9.26
C LYS A 116 17.63 -2.85 8.51
N THR A 117 17.34 -3.20 7.26
CA THR A 117 16.39 -2.45 6.40
C THR A 117 14.99 -2.41 7.02
N LEU A 118 14.48 -3.57 7.48
CA LEU A 118 13.14 -3.64 8.06
C LEU A 118 13.06 -2.94 9.42
N GLN A 119 14.09 -3.08 10.25
CA GLN A 119 14.13 -2.39 11.55
C GLN A 119 14.19 -0.88 11.40
N GLU A 120 14.93 -0.33 10.44
CA GLU A 120 14.96 1.11 10.18
C GLU A 120 13.57 1.66 9.88
N VAL A 121 12.78 0.96 9.04
CA VAL A 121 11.40 1.36 8.73
C VAL A 121 10.51 1.26 9.97
N ILE A 122 10.59 0.16 10.71
CA ILE A 122 9.78 -0.04 11.92
C ILE A 122 10.08 1.06 12.95
N ILE A 123 11.35 1.31 13.27
CA ILE A 123 11.76 2.34 14.24
C ILE A 123 11.29 3.74 13.81
N GLY A 124 11.35 4.02 12.51
CA GLY A 124 10.91 5.30 11.96
C GLY A 124 9.41 5.52 12.07
N LYS A 125 8.61 4.47 11.94
CA LYS A 125 7.14 4.56 11.78
C LYS A 125 6.33 4.09 12.97
N VAL A 126 6.87 3.25 13.85
CA VAL A 126 6.14 2.62 14.96
C VAL A 126 6.65 3.18 16.30
N SER A 127 5.72 3.45 17.22
CA SER A 127 6.08 3.83 18.60
C SER A 127 6.69 2.64 19.35
N LEU A 128 7.71 2.89 20.18
CA LEU A 128 8.37 1.86 20.99
C LEU A 128 7.43 1.19 22.01
N GLU A 129 6.36 1.88 22.40
CA GLU A 129 5.34 1.34 23.32
C GLU A 129 4.44 0.30 22.66
N SER A 130 4.54 0.13 21.33
CA SER A 130 3.71 -0.78 20.57
C SER A 130 4.12 -2.24 20.76
N VAL A 131 3.14 -3.12 20.57
CA VAL A 131 3.34 -4.58 20.50
C VAL A 131 3.40 -4.97 19.02
N ILE A 132 4.51 -5.60 18.61
CA ILE A 132 4.70 -6.00 17.22
C ILE A 132 4.36 -7.47 17.03
N TYR A 133 3.64 -7.77 15.96
CA TYR A 133 3.33 -9.11 15.47
C TYR A 133 3.93 -9.31 14.08
N SER A 134 4.71 -10.34 13.89
CA SER A 134 5.31 -10.70 12.60
C SER A 134 5.22 -12.19 12.33
N ASP A 135 5.54 -12.60 11.10
CA ASP A 135 5.86 -14.01 10.83
C ASP A 135 7.15 -14.44 11.53
N GLY A 136 7.48 -15.73 11.44
CA GLY A 136 8.70 -16.30 12.02
C GLY A 136 10.01 -15.93 11.32
N TRP A 137 10.00 -14.95 10.39
CA TRP A 137 11.19 -14.60 9.63
C TRP A 137 12.29 -13.93 10.46
N ARG A 138 13.53 -14.35 10.22
CA ARG A 138 14.72 -13.85 10.94
C ARG A 138 14.97 -12.34 10.77
N GLY A 139 14.41 -11.71 9.74
CA GLY A 139 14.48 -10.26 9.52
C GLY A 139 13.84 -9.44 10.64
N TYR A 140 12.99 -10.04 11.45
CA TYR A 140 12.33 -9.41 12.60
C TYR A 140 13.02 -9.72 13.94
N ASN A 141 14.16 -10.41 13.93
CA ASN A 141 14.91 -10.67 15.16
C ASN A 141 15.43 -9.36 15.76
N GLY A 142 15.57 -9.33 17.09
CA GLY A 142 16.17 -8.19 17.79
C GLY A 142 15.26 -6.96 17.93
N LEU A 143 13.97 -7.00 17.59
CA LEU A 143 13.06 -5.86 17.80
C LEU A 143 12.94 -5.50 19.28
N VAL A 144 12.97 -6.48 20.19
CA VAL A 144 12.99 -6.22 21.64
C VAL A 144 14.30 -5.54 22.05
N ASP A 145 15.42 -5.93 21.44
CA ASP A 145 16.76 -5.38 21.74
C ASP A 145 16.87 -3.91 21.31
N VAL A 146 16.07 -3.48 20.31
CA VAL A 146 16.01 -2.06 19.89
C VAL A 146 14.93 -1.25 20.63
N GLY A 147 14.32 -1.82 21.70
CA GLY A 147 13.49 -1.09 22.65
C GLY A 147 11.99 -1.31 22.54
N TYR A 148 11.48 -2.19 21.67
CA TYR A 148 10.06 -2.50 21.65
C TYR A 148 9.63 -3.33 22.86
N SER A 149 8.50 -2.98 23.46
CA SER A 149 8.01 -3.61 24.69
C SER A 149 7.74 -5.12 24.52
N LYS A 150 7.19 -5.53 23.36
CA LYS A 150 6.87 -6.93 23.05
C LYS A 150 6.92 -7.18 21.54
N HIS A 151 7.45 -8.36 21.18
CA HIS A 151 7.41 -8.89 19.82
C HIS A 151 6.88 -10.33 19.82
N PHE A 152 5.76 -10.56 19.16
CA PHE A 152 5.17 -11.89 18.99
C PHE A 152 5.39 -12.39 17.58
N ARG A 153 5.86 -13.65 17.47
CA ARG A 153 6.06 -14.33 16.19
C ARG A 153 4.95 -15.33 15.96
N VAL A 154 4.32 -15.25 14.81
CA VAL A 154 3.32 -16.21 14.35
C VAL A 154 4.00 -17.31 13.57
N ASN A 155 3.84 -18.55 13.98
CA ASN A 155 4.45 -19.70 13.31
C ASN A 155 3.42 -20.43 12.44
N HIS A 156 3.39 -20.16 11.14
CA HIS A 156 2.46 -20.79 10.19
C HIS A 156 2.70 -22.31 9.97
N GLY A 157 3.84 -22.86 10.44
CA GLY A 157 4.24 -24.24 10.20
C GLY A 157 3.64 -25.29 11.14
N ALA A 158 2.99 -24.88 12.23
CA ALA A 158 2.57 -25.79 13.29
C ALA A 158 1.05 -26.02 13.37
N ASN A 159 0.25 -25.72 12.33
CA ASN A 159 -1.22 -25.71 12.37
C ASN A 159 -1.80 -24.92 13.57
N GLU A 160 -1.03 -24.03 14.13
CA GLU A 160 -1.48 -23.10 15.16
C GLU A 160 -2.27 -21.98 14.49
N PHE A 161 -3.52 -22.29 14.09
CA PHE A 161 -4.50 -21.26 13.81
C PHE A 161 -4.69 -20.43 15.07
N ALA A 162 -4.08 -19.24 15.07
CA ALA A 162 -4.27 -18.16 16.03
C ALA A 162 -4.51 -18.62 17.49
N ARG A 163 -3.45 -18.78 18.28
CA ARG A 163 -3.61 -18.81 19.74
C ARG A 163 -4.04 -17.40 20.20
N GLY A 164 -5.36 -17.16 20.25
CA GLY A 164 -5.93 -15.90 20.70
C GLY A 164 -5.58 -14.73 19.77
N GLN A 165 -4.91 -13.69 20.31
CA GLN A 165 -4.57 -12.45 19.57
C GLN A 165 -3.26 -12.52 18.76
N CYS A 166 -2.54 -13.67 18.76
CA CYS A 166 -1.28 -13.81 18.04
C CYS A 166 -1.51 -14.23 16.58
N HIS A 167 -1.78 -13.26 15.70
CA HIS A 167 -1.97 -13.43 14.25
C HIS A 167 -1.51 -12.20 13.49
N ILE A 168 -1.36 -12.31 12.16
CA ILE A 168 -1.05 -11.21 11.22
C ILE A 168 -2.09 -11.13 10.09
N ASN A 169 -3.32 -11.54 10.37
CA ASN A 169 -4.39 -11.63 9.37
C ASN A 169 -4.76 -10.27 8.75
N GLY A 170 -4.56 -9.18 9.48
CA GLY A 170 -4.85 -7.84 9.00
C GLY A 170 -3.94 -7.44 7.86
N ILE A 171 -2.63 -7.57 8.03
CA ILE A 171 -1.67 -7.24 6.98
C ILE A 171 -1.76 -8.22 5.80
N GLU A 172 -2.04 -9.51 6.03
CA GLU A 172 -2.27 -10.48 4.97
C GLU A 172 -3.53 -10.15 4.14
N SER A 173 -4.60 -9.73 4.80
CA SER A 173 -5.83 -9.27 4.15
C SER A 173 -5.58 -8.03 3.29
N PHE A 174 -4.80 -7.08 3.80
CA PHE A 174 -4.36 -5.92 3.02
C PHE A 174 -3.55 -6.33 1.79
N TRP A 175 -2.59 -7.27 1.92
CA TRP A 175 -1.82 -7.75 0.75
C TRP A 175 -2.70 -8.43 -0.29
N SER A 176 -3.69 -9.19 0.14
CA SER A 176 -4.69 -9.78 -0.76
C SER A 176 -5.47 -8.71 -1.52
N PHE A 177 -5.95 -7.68 -0.82
CA PHE A 177 -6.64 -6.53 -1.41
C PHE A 177 -5.72 -5.80 -2.40
N CYS A 178 -4.50 -5.46 -1.98
CA CYS A 178 -3.52 -4.76 -2.79
C CYS A 178 -3.22 -5.50 -4.11
N LYS A 179 -2.97 -6.81 -4.03
CA LYS A 179 -2.69 -7.64 -5.22
C LYS A 179 -3.88 -7.69 -6.18
N ARG A 180 -5.11 -7.87 -5.68
CA ARG A 180 -6.33 -7.87 -6.52
C ARG A 180 -6.54 -6.51 -7.17
N ARG A 181 -6.40 -5.42 -6.40
CA ARG A 181 -6.58 -4.05 -6.89
C ARG A 181 -5.57 -3.72 -8.00
N LEU A 182 -4.29 -4.05 -7.81
CA LEU A 182 -3.24 -3.74 -8.78
C LEU A 182 -3.25 -4.66 -10.02
N ALA A 183 -3.84 -5.84 -9.96
CA ALA A 183 -3.91 -6.78 -11.08
C ALA A 183 -4.59 -6.21 -12.32
N LYS A 184 -5.58 -5.32 -12.14
CA LYS A 184 -6.33 -4.67 -13.25
C LYS A 184 -5.46 -3.81 -14.17
N PHE A 185 -4.30 -3.36 -13.70
CA PHE A 185 -3.40 -2.51 -14.48
C PHE A 185 -2.49 -3.31 -15.44
N ASN A 186 -2.47 -4.66 -15.34
CA ASN A 186 -1.65 -5.55 -16.18
C ASN A 186 -0.15 -5.21 -16.20
N GLY A 187 0.33 -4.59 -15.15
CA GLY A 187 1.68 -4.09 -14.97
C GLY A 187 1.71 -2.58 -14.78
N ILE A 188 2.52 -2.16 -13.83
CA ILE A 188 2.76 -0.75 -13.49
C ILE A 188 4.25 -0.53 -13.61
N SER A 189 4.68 0.56 -14.27
CA SER A 189 6.09 0.89 -14.33
C SER A 189 6.64 1.20 -12.93
N LYS A 190 7.92 0.98 -12.72
CA LYS A 190 8.56 1.21 -11.40
C LYS A 190 8.40 2.65 -10.92
N GLU A 191 8.41 3.60 -11.85
CA GLU A 191 8.27 5.03 -11.60
C GLU A 191 6.93 5.40 -10.95
N TYR A 192 5.83 4.71 -11.36
CA TYR A 192 4.49 4.99 -10.85
C TYR A 192 4.01 4.01 -9.78
N PHE A 193 4.83 3.01 -9.44
CA PHE A 193 4.41 1.93 -8.56
C PHE A 193 4.10 2.43 -7.13
N ASP A 194 4.90 3.36 -6.62
CA ASP A 194 4.71 3.92 -5.28
C ASP A 194 3.41 4.72 -5.17
N TYR A 195 3.08 5.53 -6.17
CA TYR A 195 1.79 6.23 -6.24
C TYR A 195 0.59 5.28 -6.17
N HIS A 196 0.67 4.14 -6.85
CA HIS A 196 -0.37 3.12 -6.81
C HIS A 196 -0.43 2.38 -5.46
N LEU A 197 0.69 2.23 -4.77
CA LEU A 197 0.72 1.70 -3.41
C LEU A 197 0.03 2.66 -2.44
N LYS A 198 0.38 3.95 -2.46
CA LYS A 198 -0.22 4.98 -1.61
C LYS A 198 -1.72 5.15 -1.90
N GLU A 199 -2.13 5.10 -3.17
CA GLU A 199 -3.53 5.03 -3.55
C GLU A 199 -4.23 3.80 -2.96
N THR A 200 -3.54 2.65 -2.87
CA THR A 200 -4.11 1.42 -2.29
C THR A 200 -4.24 1.50 -0.77
N GLU A 201 -3.26 2.07 -0.06
CA GLU A 201 -3.37 2.39 1.36
C GLU A 201 -4.58 3.30 1.63
N TRP A 202 -4.72 4.36 0.82
CA TRP A 202 -5.79 5.34 0.94
C TRP A 202 -7.19 4.74 0.71
N HIS A 203 -7.30 3.71 -0.15
CA HIS A 203 -8.55 2.97 -0.38
C HIS A 203 -8.88 1.92 0.70
N TRP A 204 -7.89 1.53 1.52
CA TRP A 204 -8.07 0.41 2.43
C TRP A 204 -9.12 0.68 3.49
N MET A 205 -10.14 -0.20 3.57
CA MET A 205 -11.25 -0.15 4.54
C MET A 205 -12.04 1.17 4.57
N ARG A 206 -12.12 1.87 3.43
CA ARG A 206 -12.81 3.17 3.34
C ARG A 206 -13.89 3.15 2.27
N GLU A 207 -14.96 3.89 2.54
CA GLU A 207 -16.09 4.01 1.63
C GLU A 207 -15.81 5.00 0.49
N PRO A 208 -16.25 4.70 -0.75
CA PRO A 208 -15.99 5.56 -1.92
C PRO A 208 -16.48 7.01 -1.77
N ASN A 209 -17.58 7.24 -1.06
CA ASN A 209 -18.13 8.58 -0.85
C ASN A 209 -17.26 9.42 0.11
N GLU A 210 -16.68 8.81 1.13
CA GLU A 210 -15.70 9.46 2.03
C GLU A 210 -14.46 9.85 1.25
N LEU A 211 -13.92 8.89 0.48
CA LEU A 211 -12.76 9.10 -0.38
C LEU A 211 -12.99 10.25 -1.38
N ALA A 212 -14.17 10.28 -2.00
CA ALA A 212 -14.51 11.33 -2.97
C ALA A 212 -14.60 12.72 -2.31
N THR A 213 -15.12 12.79 -1.09
CA THR A 213 -15.22 14.05 -0.34
C THR A 213 -13.84 14.54 0.08
N GLU A 214 -13.01 13.66 0.61
CA GLU A 214 -11.64 14.00 1.01
C GLU A 214 -10.80 14.45 -0.19
N LEU A 215 -10.79 13.65 -1.27
CA LEU A 215 -10.03 13.98 -2.48
C LEU A 215 -10.46 15.32 -3.08
N TRP A 216 -11.78 15.60 -3.09
CA TRP A 216 -12.27 16.91 -3.52
C TRP A 216 -11.71 18.05 -2.68
N ASN A 217 -11.60 17.88 -1.36
CA ASN A 217 -11.04 18.89 -0.46
C ASN A 217 -9.52 19.06 -0.64
N LEU A 218 -8.80 17.98 -0.89
CA LEU A 218 -7.36 18.01 -1.09
C LEU A 218 -6.92 18.74 -2.38
N ILE A 219 -7.73 18.67 -3.45
CA ILE A 219 -7.37 19.28 -4.75
C ILE A 219 -7.86 20.72 -4.93
N ARG A 220 -8.75 21.20 -4.05
CA ARG A 220 -9.22 22.60 -4.05
C ARG A 220 -8.17 23.54 -3.54
#